data_707705f1713d1caa8ed51fbe5d24b040
#
_entry.id   707705f1713d1caa8ed51fbe5d24b040
#
_cell.length_a   1.000
_cell.length_b   1.000
_cell.length_c   1.000
_cell.angle_alpha   90.00
_cell.angle_beta   90.00
_cell.angle_gamma   90.00
#
_symmetry.space_group_name_H-M   'P 1'
#
loop_
_entity.id
_entity.type
_entity.pdbx_description
1 polymer ?
#
loop_
_entity_poly.entity_id
_entity_poly.type
_entity_poly.pdbx_seq_one_letter_code
_entity_poly.pdbx_strand_id
1 'polypeptide(L)'
;MNFTDEDFFKGIVLFGLNAATYKMGLAQTLLTASRHQQSEIEWGQLSELYFDFYMLRLTNNPMPQQGNPNRMTKMERIVKEHQLGVLKRSEAIQKVGDTAFDDVVPRFQTIGTDKSIVANHFYEIEMGKKLILKDSLLGLNNSQLDTLGEEIDARWGLLEGAFSINQTDFELANDIREIYLKDGYERKALTNNIPFLSGYQGNTCFYCGEKMDGDIHVDHVLPRQVLNHDEIWNLVLAHGDCNLLKSDRLVGEHFITKLIARNENIMGSNHPWKAQIQVSLGTTPKRRSINLRRHYDNVKTVLGNYYWGGSDSYNPASDPFYRRLITVLNNK
;
A
#
# COMPACT_ATOMS: atom_id res chain seq x y z
N MET A 1 -13.52 -1.46 18.74
CA MET A 1 -13.57 -2.78 18.06
C MET A 1 -12.26 -3.50 18.35
N ASN A 2 -12.30 -4.73 18.84
CA ASN A 2 -11.08 -5.52 18.99
C ASN A 2 -10.82 -6.18 17.63
N PHE A 3 -9.65 -5.95 17.06
CA PHE A 3 -9.22 -6.63 15.84
C PHE A 3 -8.98 -8.10 16.13
N THR A 4 -9.40 -8.95 15.19
CA THR A 4 -9.15 -10.40 15.23
C THR A 4 -7.79 -10.74 14.59
N ASP A 5 -7.30 -11.96 14.81
CA ASP A 5 -6.07 -12.43 14.14
C ASP A 5 -6.22 -12.42 12.62
N GLU A 6 -7.41 -12.73 12.10
CA GLU A 6 -7.74 -12.60 10.68
C GLU A 6 -7.59 -11.15 10.19
N ASP A 7 -8.10 -10.17 10.95
CA ASP A 7 -7.98 -8.74 10.59
C ASP A 7 -6.52 -8.29 10.56
N PHE A 8 -5.71 -8.76 11.51
CA PHE A 8 -4.28 -8.47 11.53
C PHE A 8 -3.55 -9.12 10.35
N PHE A 9 -3.88 -10.35 9.98
CA PHE A 9 -3.27 -11.01 8.82
C PHE A 9 -3.66 -10.29 7.52
N LYS A 10 -4.94 -9.95 7.35
CA LYS A 10 -5.42 -9.08 6.26
C LYS A 10 -4.67 -7.75 6.23
N GLY A 11 -4.50 -7.12 7.40
CA GLY A 11 -3.75 -5.88 7.54
C GLY A 11 -2.33 -5.98 6.98
N ILE A 12 -1.60 -7.04 7.29
CA ILE A 12 -0.24 -7.28 6.79
C ILE A 12 -0.20 -7.40 5.27
N VAL A 13 -1.10 -8.21 4.72
CA VAL A 13 -1.09 -8.58 3.30
C VAL A 13 -1.63 -7.46 2.42
N LEU A 14 -2.78 -6.89 2.81
CA LEU A 14 -3.49 -5.92 1.98
C LEU A 14 -2.92 -4.50 2.12
N PHE A 15 -2.32 -4.17 3.28
CA PHE A 15 -1.90 -2.81 3.60
C PHE A 15 -0.40 -2.63 3.78
N GLY A 16 0.36 -3.70 3.56
CA GLY A 16 1.81 -3.60 3.50
C GLY A 16 2.31 -2.87 2.24
N LEU A 17 3.47 -2.22 2.34
CA LEU A 17 4.20 -1.72 1.19
C LEU A 17 4.56 -2.90 0.27
N ASN A 18 3.92 -2.99 -0.89
CA ASN A 18 4.09 -4.08 -1.84
C ASN A 18 4.82 -3.58 -3.11
N ALA A 19 6.13 -3.29 -2.97
CA ALA A 19 6.98 -2.99 -4.12
C ALA A 19 7.15 -4.20 -5.07
N ALA A 20 6.92 -5.39 -4.52
CA ALA A 20 6.93 -6.68 -5.22
C ALA A 20 5.98 -7.66 -4.53
N THR A 21 5.67 -8.76 -5.17
CA THR A 21 4.69 -9.75 -4.70
C THR A 21 5.20 -10.68 -3.59
N TYR A 22 6.40 -10.48 -3.06
CA TYR A 22 7.03 -11.37 -2.06
C TYR A 22 6.14 -11.66 -0.84
N LYS A 23 5.41 -10.67 -0.34
CA LYS A 23 4.48 -10.85 0.79
C LYS A 23 3.34 -11.80 0.44
N MET A 24 2.85 -11.76 -0.80
CA MET A 24 1.75 -12.64 -1.24
C MET A 24 2.19 -14.11 -1.21
N GLY A 25 3.38 -14.40 -1.77
CA GLY A 25 3.95 -15.75 -1.73
C GLY A 25 4.17 -16.25 -0.31
N LEU A 26 4.71 -15.40 0.59
CA LEU A 26 4.93 -15.79 1.99
C LEU A 26 3.59 -16.00 2.73
N ALA A 27 2.60 -15.17 2.48
CA ALA A 27 1.27 -15.32 3.06
C ALA A 27 0.64 -16.66 2.69
N GLN A 28 0.64 -17.05 1.40
CA GLN A 28 0.13 -18.35 0.95
C GLN A 28 0.89 -19.52 1.60
N THR A 29 2.21 -19.38 1.72
CA THR A 29 3.05 -20.40 2.38
C THR A 29 2.67 -20.55 3.85
N LEU A 30 2.47 -19.45 4.57
CA LEU A 30 2.07 -19.46 5.99
C LEU A 30 0.66 -20.04 6.18
N LEU A 31 -0.31 -19.68 5.33
CA LEU A 31 -1.66 -20.27 5.39
C LEU A 31 -1.63 -21.77 5.12
N THR A 32 -0.80 -22.23 4.18
CA THR A 32 -0.62 -23.65 3.89
C THR A 32 -0.06 -24.39 5.11
N ALA A 33 0.98 -23.85 5.76
CA ALA A 33 1.54 -24.44 6.97
C ALA A 33 0.52 -24.46 8.12
N SER A 34 -0.26 -23.38 8.30
CA SER A 34 -1.34 -23.32 9.28
C SER A 34 -2.41 -24.37 9.03
N ARG A 35 -2.84 -24.56 7.79
CA ARG A 35 -3.82 -25.58 7.40
C ARG A 35 -3.38 -27.00 7.76
N HIS A 36 -2.09 -27.27 7.68
CA HIS A 36 -1.49 -28.53 8.10
C HIS A 36 -1.15 -28.58 9.59
N GLN A 37 -1.55 -27.56 10.38
CA GLN A 37 -1.29 -27.46 11.82
C GLN A 37 0.20 -27.64 12.19
N GLN A 38 1.10 -27.16 11.34
CA GLN A 38 2.53 -27.20 11.58
C GLN A 38 2.91 -26.10 12.56
N SER A 39 3.38 -26.48 13.75
CA SER A 39 3.89 -25.51 14.72
C SER A 39 5.25 -24.92 14.33
N GLU A 40 5.99 -25.61 13.48
CA GLU A 40 7.27 -25.18 12.95
C GLU A 40 7.35 -25.52 11.46
N ILE A 41 8.03 -24.65 10.71
CA ILE A 41 8.32 -24.90 9.31
C ILE A 41 9.83 -24.70 9.07
N GLU A 42 10.49 -25.78 8.69
CA GLU A 42 11.93 -25.76 8.37
C GLU A 42 12.21 -24.88 7.17
N TRP A 43 13.38 -24.24 7.14
CA TRP A 43 13.76 -23.28 6.08
C TRP A 43 13.69 -23.88 4.68
N GLY A 44 14.08 -25.15 4.54
CA GLY A 44 13.99 -25.87 3.27
C GLY A 44 12.54 -26.08 2.83
N GLN A 45 11.65 -26.44 3.74
CA GLN A 45 10.22 -26.62 3.48
C GLN A 45 9.55 -25.28 3.16
N LEU A 46 9.90 -24.21 3.89
CA LEU A 46 9.45 -22.84 3.60
C LEU A 46 9.85 -22.45 2.17
N SER A 47 11.09 -22.74 1.79
CA SER A 47 11.64 -22.43 0.47
C SER A 47 10.94 -23.22 -0.64
N GLU A 48 10.63 -24.47 -0.39
CA GLU A 48 9.95 -25.33 -1.35
C GLU A 48 8.52 -24.88 -1.61
N LEU A 49 7.71 -24.67 -0.58
CA LEU A 49 6.33 -24.17 -0.71
C LEU A 49 6.31 -22.78 -1.39
N TYR A 50 7.22 -21.90 -1.00
CA TYR A 50 7.33 -20.59 -1.60
C TYR A 50 7.70 -20.65 -3.09
N PHE A 51 8.64 -21.52 -3.45
CA PHE A 51 9.01 -21.77 -4.83
C PHE A 51 7.83 -22.30 -5.65
N ASP A 52 7.06 -23.25 -5.10
CA ASP A 52 5.93 -23.87 -5.79
C ASP A 52 4.81 -22.88 -6.09
N PHE A 53 4.49 -21.97 -5.17
CA PHE A 53 3.54 -20.89 -5.44
C PHE A 53 3.98 -20.02 -6.61
N TYR A 54 5.25 -19.63 -6.67
CA TYR A 54 5.78 -18.84 -7.79
C TYR A 54 5.85 -19.63 -9.09
N MET A 55 6.24 -20.91 -9.01
CA MET A 55 6.24 -21.81 -10.18
C MET A 55 4.85 -21.92 -10.78
N LEU A 56 3.84 -22.22 -9.97
CA LEU A 56 2.46 -22.33 -10.43
C LEU A 56 2.00 -21.04 -11.11
N ARG A 57 2.26 -19.90 -10.47
CA ARG A 57 1.80 -18.60 -10.93
C ARG A 57 2.49 -18.15 -12.22
N LEU A 58 3.81 -18.22 -12.25
CA LEU A 58 4.59 -17.77 -13.40
C LEU A 58 4.55 -18.73 -14.60
N THR A 59 4.21 -19.99 -14.38
CA THR A 59 4.01 -20.95 -15.48
C THR A 59 2.68 -20.73 -16.18
N ASN A 60 1.61 -20.51 -15.40
CA ASN A 60 0.26 -20.37 -15.95
C ASN A 60 0.00 -18.98 -16.55
N ASN A 61 0.57 -17.93 -15.94
CA ASN A 61 0.41 -16.55 -16.38
C ASN A 61 1.65 -15.73 -15.98
N PRO A 62 2.67 -15.65 -16.83
CA PRO A 62 3.94 -14.97 -16.51
C PRO A 62 3.75 -13.45 -16.48
N MET A 63 3.20 -12.94 -15.38
CA MET A 63 3.01 -11.53 -15.12
C MET A 63 4.17 -10.95 -14.31
N PRO A 64 4.46 -9.63 -14.44
CA PRO A 64 5.51 -8.97 -13.65
C PRO A 64 5.28 -9.09 -12.15
N GLN A 65 6.33 -9.41 -11.41
CA GLN A 65 6.26 -9.58 -9.95
C GLN A 65 6.77 -8.35 -9.18
N GLN A 66 7.12 -7.28 -9.87
CA GLN A 66 7.50 -5.97 -9.32
C GLN A 66 7.22 -4.82 -10.28
N GLY A 67 7.13 -3.60 -9.72
CA GLY A 67 6.75 -2.40 -10.47
C GLY A 67 7.83 -1.85 -11.42
N ASN A 68 9.10 -2.24 -11.30
CA ASN A 68 10.16 -1.76 -12.18
C ASN A 68 10.28 -2.64 -13.44
N PRO A 69 9.90 -2.13 -14.64
CA PRO A 69 9.89 -2.92 -15.87
C PRO A 69 11.27 -3.42 -16.33
N ASN A 70 12.34 -2.78 -15.85
CA ASN A 70 13.72 -3.14 -16.23
C ASN A 70 14.39 -4.13 -15.26
N ARG A 71 13.66 -4.63 -14.26
CA ARG A 71 14.18 -5.55 -13.26
C ARG A 71 13.26 -6.74 -13.09
N MET A 72 13.86 -7.90 -12.96
CA MET A 72 13.19 -9.12 -12.51
C MET A 72 13.41 -9.30 -11.00
N THR A 73 12.41 -9.77 -10.29
CA THR A 73 12.58 -10.22 -8.92
C THR A 73 13.52 -11.41 -8.85
N LYS A 74 14.03 -11.71 -7.65
CA LYS A 74 14.82 -12.95 -7.43
C LYS A 74 13.98 -14.18 -7.80
N MET A 75 12.68 -14.18 -7.45
CA MET A 75 11.78 -15.30 -7.75
C MET A 75 11.52 -15.49 -9.23
N GLU A 76 11.25 -14.43 -9.99
CA GLU A 76 11.11 -14.51 -11.46
C GLU A 76 12.35 -15.11 -12.11
N ARG A 77 13.54 -14.71 -11.63
CA ARG A 77 14.80 -15.21 -12.16
C ARG A 77 15.01 -16.70 -11.84
N ILE A 78 14.78 -17.10 -10.58
CA ILE A 78 14.93 -18.49 -10.13
C ILE A 78 13.98 -19.41 -10.90
N VAL A 79 12.70 -19.01 -11.01
CA VAL A 79 11.68 -19.77 -11.75
C VAL A 79 12.07 -19.88 -13.22
N LYS A 80 12.49 -18.80 -13.86
CA LYS A 80 12.92 -18.80 -15.27
C LYS A 80 14.15 -19.69 -15.49
N GLU A 81 15.16 -19.61 -14.62
CA GLU A 81 16.37 -20.45 -14.70
C GLU A 81 16.03 -21.94 -14.56
N HIS A 82 15.06 -22.27 -13.68
CA HIS A 82 14.57 -23.64 -13.53
C HIS A 82 13.78 -24.12 -14.76
N GLN A 83 12.86 -23.29 -15.29
CA GLN A 83 12.09 -23.62 -16.50
C GLN A 83 12.97 -23.83 -17.74
N LEU A 84 14.08 -23.10 -17.82
CA LEU A 84 15.10 -23.26 -18.88
C LEU A 84 16.04 -24.44 -18.66
N GLY A 85 15.90 -25.19 -17.57
CA GLY A 85 16.76 -26.31 -17.22
C GLY A 85 18.18 -25.93 -16.73
N VAL A 86 18.40 -24.64 -16.46
CA VAL A 86 19.68 -24.14 -15.91
C VAL A 86 19.84 -24.55 -14.44
N LEU A 87 18.74 -24.54 -13.68
CA LEU A 87 18.73 -24.99 -12.29
C LEU A 87 17.86 -26.25 -12.14
N LYS A 88 18.37 -27.24 -11.43
CA LYS A 88 17.53 -28.35 -10.95
C LYS A 88 16.58 -27.83 -9.87
N ARG A 89 15.46 -28.54 -9.63
CA ARG A 89 14.47 -28.13 -8.61
C ARG A 89 15.13 -27.95 -7.23
N SER A 90 15.99 -28.86 -6.79
CA SER A 90 16.67 -28.76 -5.51
C SER A 90 17.57 -27.53 -5.40
N GLU A 91 18.28 -27.19 -6.49
CA GLU A 91 19.13 -26.00 -6.55
C GLU A 91 18.29 -24.70 -6.54
N ALA A 92 17.15 -24.71 -7.23
CA ALA A 92 16.22 -23.59 -7.22
C ALA A 92 15.65 -23.34 -5.82
N ILE A 93 15.19 -24.40 -5.12
CA ILE A 93 14.69 -24.33 -3.74
C ILE A 93 15.77 -23.80 -2.78
N GLN A 94 17.00 -24.32 -2.88
CA GLN A 94 18.12 -23.82 -2.09
C GLN A 94 18.36 -22.33 -2.35
N LYS A 95 18.38 -21.92 -3.62
CA LYS A 95 18.59 -20.51 -4.01
C LYS A 95 17.48 -19.58 -3.50
N VAL A 96 16.22 -20.07 -3.38
CA VAL A 96 15.14 -19.35 -2.72
C VAL A 96 15.48 -19.09 -1.26
N GLY A 97 15.84 -20.12 -0.51
CA GLY A 97 16.21 -20.03 0.91
C GLY A 97 17.40 -19.09 1.15
N ASP A 98 18.38 -19.12 0.25
CA ASP A 98 19.61 -18.33 0.37
C ASP A 98 19.39 -16.84 0.03
N THR A 99 18.34 -16.50 -0.77
CA THR A 99 18.30 -15.14 -1.34
C THR A 99 16.96 -14.45 -1.30
N ALA A 100 15.83 -15.18 -1.26
CA ALA A 100 14.51 -14.54 -1.40
C ALA A 100 13.93 -14.04 -0.09
N PHE A 101 14.39 -14.53 1.05
CA PHE A 101 13.79 -14.30 2.37
C PHE A 101 14.40 -13.17 3.19
N ASP A 102 15.56 -12.63 2.77
CA ASP A 102 16.31 -11.61 3.52
C ASP A 102 15.43 -10.40 3.94
N ASP A 103 14.54 -9.99 3.06
CA ASP A 103 13.68 -8.84 3.30
C ASP A 103 12.25 -9.24 3.71
N VAL A 104 11.66 -10.24 3.03
CA VAL A 104 10.24 -10.52 3.20
C VAL A 104 9.93 -11.14 4.56
N VAL A 105 10.73 -12.12 5.00
CA VAL A 105 10.48 -12.83 6.26
C VAL A 105 10.60 -11.90 7.47
N PRO A 106 11.66 -11.08 7.64
CA PRO A 106 11.75 -10.15 8.76
C PRO A 106 10.76 -8.98 8.73
N ARG A 107 10.24 -8.65 7.53
CA ARG A 107 9.36 -7.49 7.33
C ARG A 107 7.91 -7.85 7.05
N PHE A 108 7.57 -9.13 7.02
CA PHE A 108 6.20 -9.55 6.74
C PHE A 108 5.24 -9.01 7.78
N GLN A 109 5.53 -9.21 9.06
CA GLN A 109 4.71 -8.78 10.18
C GLN A 109 4.83 -7.27 10.41
N THR A 110 4.29 -6.51 9.45
CA THR A 110 4.27 -5.05 9.46
C THR A 110 3.00 -4.56 8.79
N ILE A 111 2.19 -3.77 9.49
CA ILE A 111 1.01 -3.10 8.95
C ILE A 111 1.40 -1.66 8.60
N GLY A 112 1.29 -1.30 7.33
CA GLY A 112 1.79 -0.01 6.86
C GLY A 112 3.30 0.12 7.11
N THR A 113 3.67 1.09 7.94
CA THR A 113 5.07 1.29 8.40
C THR A 113 5.29 0.83 9.84
N ASP A 114 4.23 0.43 10.55
CA ASP A 114 4.29 0.05 11.96
C ASP A 114 4.60 -1.44 12.11
N LYS A 115 5.70 -1.72 12.79
CA LYS A 115 6.14 -3.07 13.14
C LYS A 115 5.66 -3.51 14.53
N SER A 116 5.23 -2.58 15.38
CA SER A 116 4.95 -2.86 16.78
C SER A 116 3.63 -3.59 16.99
N ILE A 117 2.62 -3.30 16.16
CA ILE A 117 1.25 -3.81 16.31
C ILE A 117 1.19 -5.33 16.15
N VAL A 118 1.99 -5.89 15.24
CA VAL A 118 1.98 -7.31 14.88
C VAL A 118 3.36 -7.97 15.02
N ALA A 119 4.25 -7.38 15.83
CA ALA A 119 5.59 -7.92 16.04
C ALA A 119 5.52 -9.35 16.63
N ASN A 120 6.09 -10.30 15.93
CA ASN A 120 6.07 -11.73 16.32
C ASN A 120 4.66 -12.28 16.61
N HIS A 121 3.63 -11.69 15.99
CA HIS A 121 2.25 -12.07 16.24
C HIS A 121 1.90 -13.42 15.63
N PHE A 122 2.36 -13.69 14.40
CA PHE A 122 2.04 -14.92 13.66
C PHE A 122 3.16 -15.95 13.67
N TYR A 123 4.42 -15.50 13.79
CA TYR A 123 5.57 -16.39 13.88
C TYR A 123 6.78 -15.71 14.51
N GLU A 124 7.67 -16.52 15.04
CA GLU A 124 9.05 -16.16 15.39
C GLU A 124 10.03 -16.69 14.35
N ILE A 125 11.18 -16.02 14.21
CA ILE A 125 12.14 -16.29 13.14
C ILE A 125 13.44 -16.82 13.73
N GLU A 126 13.87 -18.02 13.30
CA GLU A 126 15.24 -18.48 13.37
C GLU A 126 15.82 -18.45 11.96
N MET A 127 16.42 -17.30 11.56
CA MET A 127 16.89 -17.07 10.20
C MET A 127 17.77 -18.22 9.69
N GLY A 128 17.46 -18.71 8.48
CA GLY A 128 18.18 -19.80 7.84
C GLY A 128 17.89 -21.18 8.44
N LYS A 129 17.04 -21.28 9.49
CA LYS A 129 16.70 -22.54 10.15
C LYS A 129 15.22 -22.85 10.02
N LYS A 130 14.37 -22.07 10.67
CA LYS A 130 12.92 -22.32 10.71
C LYS A 130 12.10 -21.08 11.08
N LEU A 131 10.81 -21.15 10.85
CA LEU A 131 9.80 -20.29 11.47
C LEU A 131 9.03 -21.09 12.52
N ILE A 132 8.76 -20.48 13.67
CA ILE A 132 7.94 -21.05 14.76
C ILE A 132 6.59 -20.34 14.68
N LEU A 133 5.54 -21.08 14.28
CA LEU A 133 4.21 -20.52 14.07
C LEU A 133 3.48 -20.38 15.40
N LYS A 134 2.70 -19.29 15.54
CA LYS A 134 1.97 -18.95 16.77
C LYS A 134 0.51 -19.35 16.70
N ASP A 135 -0.13 -19.46 17.86
CA ASP A 135 -1.55 -19.79 17.99
C ASP A 135 -2.45 -18.81 17.23
N SER A 136 -2.07 -17.55 17.11
CA SER A 136 -2.76 -16.53 16.30
C SER A 136 -2.84 -16.90 14.81
N LEU A 137 -1.90 -17.68 14.29
CA LEU A 137 -1.97 -18.23 12.93
C LEU A 137 -2.61 -19.61 12.92
N LEU A 138 -2.22 -20.49 13.84
CA LEU A 138 -2.69 -21.88 13.91
C LEU A 138 -4.16 -21.99 14.33
N GLY A 139 -4.68 -21.00 15.07
CA GLY A 139 -6.06 -20.93 15.51
C GLY A 139 -7.06 -20.49 14.43
N LEU A 140 -6.60 -20.08 13.25
CA LEU A 140 -7.48 -19.74 12.13
C LEU A 140 -8.18 -21.03 11.63
N ASN A 141 -9.50 -20.98 11.54
CA ASN A 141 -10.27 -22.11 11.02
C ASN A 141 -10.20 -22.20 9.48
N ASN A 142 -10.62 -23.35 8.93
CA ASN A 142 -10.53 -23.60 7.49
C ASN A 142 -11.25 -22.54 6.65
N SER A 143 -12.42 -22.06 7.08
CA SER A 143 -13.17 -21.01 6.35
C SER A 143 -12.41 -19.70 6.30
N GLN A 144 -11.75 -19.32 7.40
CA GLN A 144 -10.89 -18.12 7.45
C GLN A 144 -9.65 -18.28 6.57
N LEU A 145 -9.01 -19.47 6.61
CA LEU A 145 -7.86 -19.77 5.76
C LEU A 145 -8.23 -19.75 4.26
N ASP A 146 -9.42 -20.25 3.89
CA ASP A 146 -9.90 -20.20 2.50
C ASP A 146 -10.15 -18.75 2.06
N THR A 147 -10.89 -17.98 2.86
CA THR A 147 -11.17 -16.56 2.58
C THR A 147 -9.88 -15.75 2.45
N LEU A 148 -8.94 -15.93 3.38
CA LEU A 148 -7.63 -15.25 3.31
C LEU A 148 -6.84 -15.66 2.07
N GLY A 149 -6.85 -16.95 1.71
CA GLY A 149 -6.19 -17.46 0.51
C GLY A 149 -6.72 -16.80 -0.77
N GLU A 150 -8.05 -16.71 -0.90
CA GLU A 150 -8.72 -16.05 -2.03
C GLU A 150 -8.40 -14.55 -2.09
N GLU A 151 -8.43 -13.86 -0.95
CA GLU A 151 -8.08 -12.45 -0.86
C GLU A 151 -6.61 -12.19 -1.25
N ILE A 152 -5.68 -13.05 -0.81
CA ILE A 152 -4.26 -12.97 -1.18
C ILE A 152 -4.09 -13.17 -2.69
N ASP A 153 -4.75 -14.16 -3.27
CA ASP A 153 -4.67 -14.42 -4.71
C ASP A 153 -5.24 -13.27 -5.53
N ALA A 154 -6.38 -12.72 -5.11
CA ALA A 154 -6.96 -11.53 -5.72
C ALA A 154 -6.01 -10.33 -5.63
N ARG A 155 -5.40 -10.11 -4.45
CA ARG A 155 -4.42 -9.04 -4.25
C ARG A 155 -3.16 -9.25 -5.09
N TRP A 156 -2.67 -10.48 -5.18
CA TRP A 156 -1.52 -10.83 -6.02
C TRP A 156 -1.82 -10.49 -7.50
N GLY A 157 -2.98 -10.92 -8.03
CA GLY A 157 -3.42 -10.59 -9.39
C GLY A 157 -3.55 -9.09 -9.65
N LEU A 158 -4.05 -8.32 -8.67
CA LEU A 158 -4.13 -6.86 -8.77
C LEU A 158 -2.75 -6.20 -8.85
N LEU A 159 -1.79 -6.67 -8.04
CA LEU A 159 -0.40 -6.17 -8.09
C LEU A 159 0.25 -6.47 -9.44
N GLU A 160 0.10 -7.69 -9.95
CA GLU A 160 0.60 -8.10 -11.27
C GLU A 160 -0.02 -7.25 -12.39
N GLY A 161 -1.34 -7.02 -12.33
CA GLY A 161 -2.04 -6.14 -13.26
C GLY A 161 -1.52 -4.71 -13.21
N ALA A 162 -1.34 -4.15 -12.03
CA ALA A 162 -0.78 -2.81 -11.84
C ALA A 162 0.67 -2.72 -12.36
N PHE A 163 1.50 -3.74 -12.10
CA PHE A 163 2.87 -3.79 -12.61
C PHE A 163 2.91 -3.95 -14.13
N SER A 164 1.96 -4.68 -14.71
CA SER A 164 1.85 -4.84 -16.18
C SER A 164 1.46 -3.54 -16.87
N ILE A 165 0.51 -2.78 -16.32
CA ILE A 165 0.10 -1.46 -16.85
C ILE A 165 1.32 -0.52 -16.87
N ASN A 166 2.15 -0.55 -15.84
CA ASN A 166 3.39 0.23 -15.79
C ASN A 166 4.40 -0.13 -16.90
N GLN A 167 4.31 -1.32 -17.47
CA GLN A 167 5.18 -1.75 -18.59
C GLN A 167 4.66 -1.29 -19.96
N THR A 168 3.37 -1.04 -20.09
CA THR A 168 2.72 -0.71 -21.37
C THR A 168 2.39 0.77 -21.54
N ASP A 169 2.18 1.49 -20.47
CA ASP A 169 1.88 2.94 -20.48
C ASP A 169 3.08 3.73 -19.92
N PHE A 170 3.94 4.17 -20.85
CA PHE A 170 5.23 4.82 -20.52
C PHE A 170 5.06 6.19 -19.84
N GLU A 171 3.94 6.89 -20.06
CA GLU A 171 3.66 8.17 -19.39
C GLU A 171 3.17 7.95 -17.95
N LEU A 172 2.29 6.97 -17.73
CA LEU A 172 1.87 6.55 -16.39
C LEU A 172 3.03 5.87 -15.63
N ALA A 173 3.89 5.13 -16.36
CA ALA A 173 5.09 4.49 -15.82
C ALA A 173 6.21 5.46 -15.49
N ASN A 174 6.36 6.58 -16.21
CA ASN A 174 7.40 7.57 -15.92
C ASN A 174 7.12 8.33 -14.63
N ASP A 175 5.87 8.66 -14.34
CA ASP A 175 5.51 9.30 -13.06
C ASP A 175 5.83 8.38 -11.86
N ILE A 176 5.57 7.08 -12.01
CA ILE A 176 5.91 6.07 -10.99
C ILE A 176 7.42 5.76 -10.98
N ARG A 177 8.08 5.77 -12.12
CA ARG A 177 9.50 5.41 -12.29
C ARG A 177 10.47 6.50 -11.82
N GLU A 178 10.19 7.79 -12.08
CA GLU A 178 11.04 8.89 -11.58
C GLU A 178 11.06 8.93 -10.06
N ILE A 179 9.95 8.59 -9.42
CA ILE A 179 9.80 8.61 -7.97
C ILE A 179 10.51 7.42 -7.31
N TYR A 180 10.47 6.22 -7.93
CA TYR A 180 11.17 5.03 -7.41
C TYR A 180 12.67 5.05 -7.59
N LEU A 181 13.17 5.69 -8.65
CA LEU A 181 14.60 5.67 -9.01
C LEU A 181 15.37 6.90 -8.52
N LYS A 182 14.70 8.05 -8.34
CA LYS A 182 15.34 9.31 -7.98
C LYS A 182 15.54 9.51 -6.48
N ASP A 183 14.64 8.99 -5.67
CA ASP A 183 14.62 9.21 -4.24
C ASP A 183 14.69 7.89 -3.46
N GLY A 184 15.62 6.98 -3.84
CA GLY A 184 15.83 5.73 -3.10
C GLY A 184 15.54 5.90 -1.62
N TYR A 185 14.44 5.35 -1.15
CA TYR A 185 13.94 5.14 0.20
C TYR A 185 14.30 6.17 1.32
N GLU A 186 14.78 7.35 0.97
CA GLU A 186 14.89 8.46 1.91
C GLU A 186 13.50 9.09 2.05
N ARG A 187 12.86 8.83 3.19
CA ARG A 187 11.73 9.64 3.65
C ARG A 187 12.19 11.09 3.69
N LYS A 188 11.92 11.85 2.64
CA LYS A 188 11.92 13.30 2.78
C LYS A 188 10.97 13.61 3.92
N ALA A 189 11.45 14.31 4.93
CA ALA A 189 10.63 14.71 6.07
C ALA A 189 9.47 15.58 5.55
N LEU A 190 8.30 14.99 5.35
CA LEU A 190 7.10 15.69 4.87
C LEU A 190 6.67 16.81 5.83
N THR A 191 7.19 16.78 7.06
CA THR A 191 7.07 17.84 8.08
C THR A 191 7.41 19.22 7.57
N ASN A 192 8.31 19.35 6.60
CA ASN A 192 8.63 20.65 5.98
C ASN A 192 7.43 21.26 5.24
N ASN A 193 6.42 20.48 4.90
CA ASN A 193 5.21 20.95 4.25
C ASN A 193 4.14 21.48 5.22
N ILE A 194 4.31 21.28 6.54
CA ILE A 194 3.30 21.68 7.55
C ILE A 194 2.95 23.17 7.47
N PRO A 195 3.92 24.12 7.45
CA PRO A 195 3.60 25.54 7.41
C PRO A 195 2.81 25.92 6.16
N PHE A 196 3.15 25.33 5.02
CA PHE A 196 2.46 25.58 3.76
C PHE A 196 1.04 25.01 3.77
N LEU A 197 0.89 23.75 4.14
CA LEU A 197 -0.43 23.09 4.21
C LEU A 197 -1.34 23.77 5.22
N SER A 198 -0.81 24.22 6.36
CA SER A 198 -1.56 24.97 7.38
C SER A 198 -2.14 26.27 6.81
N GLY A 199 -1.40 26.98 5.96
CA GLY A 199 -1.88 28.20 5.29
C GLY A 199 -3.10 27.96 4.36
N TYR A 200 -3.23 26.77 3.78
CA TYR A 200 -4.31 26.43 2.85
C TYR A 200 -5.40 25.56 3.46
N GLN A 201 -5.12 24.86 4.54
CA GLN A 201 -6.07 24.01 5.23
C GLN A 201 -6.67 24.70 6.48
N GLY A 202 -5.99 25.72 6.99
CA GLY A 202 -6.24 26.26 8.31
C GLY A 202 -5.67 25.34 9.39
N ASN A 203 -5.89 25.70 10.65
CA ASN A 203 -5.42 24.90 11.78
C ASN A 203 -6.45 23.83 12.17
N THR A 204 -6.98 23.08 11.19
CA THR A 204 -8.00 22.03 11.39
C THR A 204 -7.60 20.75 10.71
N CYS A 205 -7.89 19.62 11.35
CA CYS A 205 -7.63 18.31 10.80
C CYS A 205 -8.45 18.09 9.52
N PHE A 206 -7.80 17.56 8.48
CA PHE A 206 -8.50 17.29 7.23
C PHE A 206 -9.62 16.27 7.37
N TYR A 207 -9.49 15.32 8.29
CA TYR A 207 -10.42 14.22 8.44
C TYR A 207 -11.56 14.50 9.40
N CYS A 208 -11.28 14.95 10.62
CA CYS A 208 -12.34 15.21 11.60
C CYS A 208 -12.85 16.64 11.61
N GLY A 209 -12.14 17.60 11.00
CA GLY A 209 -12.53 19.02 10.98
C GLY A 209 -12.27 19.78 12.28
N GLU A 210 -11.75 19.12 13.30
CA GLU A 210 -11.43 19.75 14.59
C GLU A 210 -10.09 20.48 14.53
N LYS A 211 -9.91 21.44 15.46
CA LYS A 211 -8.68 22.20 15.58
C LYS A 211 -7.50 21.26 15.90
N MET A 212 -6.40 21.45 15.21
CA MET A 212 -5.18 20.69 15.46
C MET A 212 -4.39 21.31 16.61
N ASP A 213 -4.44 20.67 17.76
CA ASP A 213 -3.65 20.99 18.94
C ASP A 213 -2.74 19.78 19.25
N GLY A 214 -1.41 19.93 19.12
CA GLY A 214 -0.45 18.88 19.49
C GLY A 214 0.17 18.16 18.30
N ASP A 215 -0.01 16.85 18.21
CA ASP A 215 0.65 16.00 17.21
C ASP A 215 0.02 16.15 15.82
N ILE A 216 0.74 16.84 14.93
CA ILE A 216 0.30 17.14 13.56
C ILE A 216 1.09 16.26 12.59
N HIS A 217 0.38 15.44 11.84
CA HIS A 217 0.94 14.58 10.81
C HIS A 217 0.61 15.10 9.41
N VAL A 218 1.54 14.91 8.49
CA VAL A 218 1.27 15.02 7.05
C VAL A 218 0.88 13.65 6.53
N ASP A 219 -0.32 13.56 5.96
CA ASP A 219 -0.86 12.32 5.43
C ASP A 219 -1.18 12.42 3.93
N HIS A 220 -1.12 11.28 3.26
CA HIS A 220 -1.54 11.09 1.87
C HIS A 220 -3.03 10.72 1.83
N VAL A 221 -3.87 11.56 1.27
CA VAL A 221 -5.32 11.27 1.15
C VAL A 221 -5.56 10.01 0.33
N LEU A 222 -4.92 9.93 -0.84
CA LEU A 222 -4.82 8.68 -1.61
C LEU A 222 -3.55 7.95 -1.19
N PRO A 223 -3.66 6.68 -0.78
CA PRO A 223 -2.55 5.96 -0.18
C PRO A 223 -1.30 5.93 -1.07
N ARG A 224 -0.17 6.35 -0.49
CA ARG A 224 1.14 6.38 -1.15
C ARG A 224 1.53 5.02 -1.75
N GLN A 225 1.12 3.94 -1.13
CA GLN A 225 1.41 2.59 -1.58
C GLN A 225 0.85 2.28 -2.98
N VAL A 226 -0.18 2.99 -3.41
CA VAL A 226 -0.78 2.83 -4.73
C VAL A 226 -0.27 3.87 -5.70
N LEU A 227 -0.18 5.14 -5.27
CA LEU A 227 0.24 6.23 -6.15
C LEU A 227 1.74 6.51 -6.10
N ASN A 228 2.41 6.08 -5.04
CA ASN A 228 3.86 6.17 -4.83
C ASN A 228 4.50 7.53 -5.10
N HIS A 229 3.85 8.61 -4.70
CA HIS A 229 4.37 9.98 -4.82
C HIS A 229 4.03 10.82 -3.59
N ASP A 230 4.82 11.87 -3.36
CA ASP A 230 4.65 12.86 -2.29
C ASP A 230 4.19 14.21 -2.84
N GLU A 231 3.35 14.19 -3.88
CA GLU A 231 2.87 15.41 -4.49
C GLU A 231 1.91 16.19 -3.58
N ILE A 232 2.12 17.49 -3.52
CA ILE A 232 1.41 18.38 -2.60
C ILE A 232 -0.12 18.33 -2.76
N TRP A 233 -0.61 18.02 -3.95
CA TRP A 233 -2.04 17.90 -4.19
C TRP A 233 -2.70 16.74 -3.41
N ASN A 234 -1.91 15.74 -3.01
CA ASN A 234 -2.35 14.57 -2.26
C ASN A 234 -2.04 14.64 -0.75
N LEU A 235 -1.25 15.63 -0.32
CA LEU A 235 -0.83 15.77 1.07
C LEU A 235 -1.79 16.68 1.85
N VAL A 236 -2.12 16.28 3.09
CA VAL A 236 -2.98 17.03 4.01
C VAL A 236 -2.42 16.99 5.43
N LEU A 237 -2.89 17.90 6.29
CA LEU A 237 -2.61 17.86 7.72
C LEU A 237 -3.71 17.11 8.46
N ALA A 238 -3.32 16.25 9.37
CA ALA A 238 -4.23 15.47 10.20
C ALA A 238 -3.68 15.32 11.63
N HIS A 239 -4.57 15.03 12.59
CA HIS A 239 -4.14 14.52 13.88
C HIS A 239 -3.45 13.16 13.69
N GLY A 240 -2.49 12.83 14.56
CA GLY A 240 -1.85 11.52 14.55
C GLY A 240 -2.85 10.37 14.62
N ASP A 241 -3.85 10.46 15.51
CA ASP A 241 -4.91 9.46 15.66
C ASP A 241 -5.78 9.32 14.39
N CYS A 242 -6.16 10.43 13.75
CA CYS A 242 -6.93 10.39 12.50
C CYS A 242 -6.13 9.75 11.37
N ASN A 243 -4.83 10.08 11.29
CA ASN A 243 -3.92 9.48 10.35
C ASN A 243 -3.75 7.97 10.59
N LEU A 244 -3.60 7.57 11.85
CA LEU A 244 -3.51 6.16 12.24
C LEU A 244 -4.80 5.40 11.91
N LEU A 245 -5.97 5.97 12.24
CA LEU A 245 -7.28 5.37 11.94
C LEU A 245 -7.51 5.25 10.44
N LYS A 246 -7.12 6.23 9.64
CA LYS A 246 -7.20 6.13 8.18
C LYS A 246 -6.20 5.10 7.66
N SER A 247 -4.95 5.14 8.17
CA SER A 247 -3.87 4.27 7.67
C SER A 247 -3.80 4.31 6.12
N ASP A 248 -3.62 3.18 5.49
CA ASP A 248 -3.51 3.04 4.03
C ASP A 248 -4.86 2.75 3.35
N ARG A 249 -5.97 3.01 4.04
CA ARG A 249 -7.31 2.78 3.50
C ARG A 249 -7.73 3.84 2.50
N LEU A 250 -8.56 3.43 1.55
CA LEU A 250 -9.25 4.35 0.65
C LEU A 250 -10.22 5.22 1.45
N VAL A 251 -10.17 6.52 1.24
CA VAL A 251 -11.08 7.46 1.90
C VAL A 251 -12.43 7.56 1.19
N GLY A 252 -13.45 8.03 1.89
CA GLY A 252 -14.75 8.33 1.30
C GLY A 252 -14.73 9.43 0.24
N GLU A 253 -15.66 9.37 -0.70
CA GLU A 253 -15.74 10.33 -1.81
C GLU A 253 -15.87 11.79 -1.36
N HIS A 254 -16.46 12.04 -0.19
CA HIS A 254 -16.55 13.38 0.38
C HIS A 254 -15.16 13.96 0.71
N PHE A 255 -14.18 13.14 1.11
CA PHE A 255 -12.81 13.59 1.29
C PHE A 255 -12.12 13.91 -0.05
N ILE A 256 -12.49 13.22 -1.12
CA ILE A 256 -12.00 13.55 -2.47
C ILE A 256 -12.55 14.90 -2.93
N THR A 257 -13.83 15.16 -2.68
CA THR A 257 -14.43 16.46 -2.94
C THR A 257 -13.76 17.58 -2.14
N LYS A 258 -13.46 17.32 -0.86
CA LYS A 258 -12.72 18.23 0.02
C LYS A 258 -11.28 18.48 -0.49
N LEU A 259 -10.61 17.44 -0.96
CA LEU A 259 -9.25 17.53 -1.52
C LEU A 259 -9.21 18.34 -2.81
N ILE A 260 -10.18 18.14 -3.70
CA ILE A 260 -10.33 18.96 -4.93
C ILE A 260 -10.50 20.42 -4.55
N ALA A 261 -11.40 20.72 -3.62
CA ALA A 261 -11.67 22.09 -3.17
C ALA A 261 -10.42 22.74 -2.55
N ARG A 262 -9.67 22.01 -1.72
CA ARG A 262 -8.40 22.47 -1.14
C ARG A 262 -7.37 22.76 -2.23
N ASN A 263 -7.24 21.90 -3.24
CA ASN A 263 -6.31 22.09 -4.33
C ASN A 263 -6.68 23.32 -5.16
N GLU A 264 -7.96 23.58 -5.43
CA GLU A 264 -8.38 24.79 -6.12
C GLU A 264 -8.12 26.07 -5.29
N ASN A 265 -8.12 25.99 -3.97
CA ASN A 265 -7.68 27.08 -3.11
C ASN A 265 -6.19 27.39 -3.30
N ILE A 266 -5.33 26.36 -3.38
CA ILE A 266 -3.91 26.52 -3.70
C ILE A 266 -3.75 27.14 -5.10
N MET A 267 -4.53 26.67 -6.08
CA MET A 267 -4.51 27.19 -7.45
C MET A 267 -4.90 28.65 -7.55
N GLY A 268 -5.71 29.17 -6.63
CA GLY A 268 -6.06 30.59 -6.51
C GLY A 268 -4.93 31.47 -5.94
N SER A 269 -3.87 30.86 -5.41
CA SER A 269 -2.74 31.57 -4.82
C SER A 269 -1.61 31.81 -5.83
N ASN A 270 -0.58 32.57 -5.40
CA ASN A 270 0.65 32.78 -6.17
C ASN A 270 1.79 31.82 -5.74
N HIS A 271 1.46 30.73 -5.06
CA HIS A 271 2.47 29.79 -4.55
C HIS A 271 3.15 28.97 -5.67
N PRO A 272 4.47 28.70 -5.59
CA PRO A 272 5.21 27.92 -6.60
C PRO A 272 4.65 26.52 -6.87
N TRP A 273 4.06 25.87 -5.87
CA TRP A 273 3.41 24.55 -5.99
C TRP A 273 2.26 24.51 -7.02
N LYS A 274 1.72 25.67 -7.38
CA LYS A 274 0.70 25.79 -8.43
C LYS A 274 1.15 25.17 -9.75
N ALA A 275 2.41 25.39 -10.13
CA ALA A 275 2.97 24.83 -11.36
C ALA A 275 3.00 23.29 -11.31
N GLN A 276 3.40 22.72 -10.17
CA GLN A 276 3.43 21.25 -9.99
C GLN A 276 2.03 20.65 -10.03
N ILE A 277 1.04 21.26 -9.34
CA ILE A 277 -0.36 20.81 -9.41
C ILE A 277 -0.89 20.88 -10.84
N GLN A 278 -0.51 21.90 -11.62
CA GLN A 278 -0.92 22.01 -13.03
C GLN A 278 -0.32 20.91 -13.89
N VAL A 279 0.94 20.57 -13.67
CA VAL A 279 1.63 19.49 -14.38
C VAL A 279 0.95 18.15 -14.06
N SER A 280 0.71 17.85 -12.79
CA SER A 280 0.18 16.56 -12.36
C SER A 280 -1.30 16.38 -12.65
N LEU A 281 -2.12 17.40 -12.36
CA LEU A 281 -3.58 17.28 -12.44
C LEU A 281 -4.20 18.03 -13.65
N GLY A 282 -3.44 18.93 -14.28
CA GLY A 282 -3.90 19.67 -15.45
C GLY A 282 -4.11 21.18 -15.21
N THR A 283 -4.14 21.92 -16.32
CA THR A 283 -4.14 23.38 -16.31
C THR A 283 -5.49 24.01 -15.94
N THR A 284 -6.60 23.29 -16.16
CA THR A 284 -7.95 23.82 -15.88
C THR A 284 -8.60 23.15 -14.66
N PRO A 285 -9.47 23.84 -13.92
CA PRO A 285 -10.18 23.25 -12.78
C PRO A 285 -10.92 21.95 -13.13
N LYS A 286 -11.55 21.92 -14.30
CA LYS A 286 -12.29 20.74 -14.79
C LYS A 286 -11.34 19.55 -15.01
N ARG A 287 -10.16 19.78 -15.64
CA ARG A 287 -9.18 18.71 -15.85
C ARG A 287 -8.61 18.22 -14.53
N ARG A 288 -8.27 19.11 -13.60
CA ARG A 288 -7.76 18.72 -12.29
C ARG A 288 -8.76 17.88 -11.51
N SER A 289 -10.03 18.26 -11.52
CA SER A 289 -11.09 17.46 -10.85
C SER A 289 -11.24 16.08 -11.50
N ILE A 290 -11.24 16.00 -12.82
CA ILE A 290 -11.35 14.73 -13.57
C ILE A 290 -10.14 13.84 -13.28
N ASN A 291 -8.93 14.37 -13.34
CA ASN A 291 -7.71 13.59 -13.14
C ASN A 291 -7.58 13.11 -11.68
N LEU A 292 -7.92 13.95 -10.70
CA LEU A 292 -7.90 13.53 -9.30
C LEU A 292 -8.93 12.42 -9.03
N ARG A 293 -10.14 12.51 -9.61
CA ARG A 293 -11.14 11.43 -9.51
C ARG A 293 -10.66 10.16 -10.21
N ARG A 294 -10.01 10.27 -11.37
CA ARG A 294 -9.41 9.12 -12.04
C ARG A 294 -8.33 8.45 -11.16
N HIS A 295 -7.47 9.21 -10.49
CA HIS A 295 -6.55 8.65 -9.50
C HIS A 295 -7.29 7.92 -8.37
N TYR A 296 -8.36 8.51 -7.86
CA TYR A 296 -9.21 7.88 -6.86
C TYR A 296 -9.80 6.55 -7.35
N ASP A 297 -10.36 6.54 -8.55
CA ASP A 297 -10.95 5.34 -9.16
C ASP A 297 -9.89 4.25 -9.38
N ASN A 298 -8.69 4.63 -9.81
CA ASN A 298 -7.56 3.70 -9.95
C ASN A 298 -7.17 3.10 -8.58
N VAL A 299 -7.05 3.94 -7.55
CA VAL A 299 -6.77 3.46 -6.18
C VAL A 299 -7.88 2.55 -5.69
N LYS A 300 -9.15 2.89 -5.95
CA LYS A 300 -10.31 2.07 -5.60
C LYS A 300 -10.29 0.71 -6.29
N THR A 301 -9.85 0.64 -7.54
CA THR A 301 -9.68 -0.63 -8.26
C THR A 301 -8.62 -1.52 -7.60
N VAL A 302 -7.55 -0.92 -7.06
CA VAL A 302 -6.45 -1.64 -6.41
C VAL A 302 -6.80 -2.06 -4.98
N LEU A 303 -7.45 -1.19 -4.20
CA LEU A 303 -7.76 -1.43 -2.78
C LEU A 303 -9.11 -2.13 -2.57
N GLY A 304 -9.98 -2.19 -3.58
CA GLY A 304 -11.29 -2.82 -3.47
C GLY A 304 -12.14 -2.19 -2.37
N ASN A 305 -12.69 -3.05 -1.50
CA ASN A 305 -13.58 -2.63 -0.41
C ASN A 305 -12.85 -2.14 0.85
N TYR A 306 -11.52 -2.00 0.80
CA TYR A 306 -10.76 -1.49 1.94
C TYR A 306 -10.90 0.02 2.06
N TYR A 307 -11.91 0.39 2.81
CA TYR A 307 -12.47 1.71 2.83
C TYR A 307 -12.54 2.28 4.25
N TRP A 308 -12.25 3.57 4.39
CA TRP A 308 -12.44 4.33 5.61
C TRP A 308 -13.36 5.51 5.37
N GLY A 309 -14.55 5.47 5.96
CA GLY A 309 -15.58 6.48 5.80
C GLY A 309 -15.35 7.79 6.56
N GLY A 310 -14.31 7.85 7.38
CA GLY A 310 -14.08 8.92 8.34
C GLY A 310 -14.40 8.50 9.77
N SER A 311 -14.18 9.39 10.74
CA SER A 311 -14.66 9.19 12.11
C SER A 311 -16.19 9.30 12.15
N ASP A 312 -16.84 8.52 13.00
CA ASP A 312 -18.31 8.55 13.18
C ASP A 312 -18.85 9.94 13.57
N SER A 313 -17.97 10.78 14.13
CA SER A 313 -18.27 12.16 14.53
C SER A 313 -18.10 13.19 13.40
N TYR A 314 -17.49 12.82 12.26
CA TYR A 314 -17.26 13.78 11.19
C TYR A 314 -18.53 14.14 10.44
N ASN A 315 -18.90 15.40 10.53
CA ASN A 315 -20.03 15.95 9.78
C ASN A 315 -19.53 17.04 8.81
N PRO A 316 -19.54 16.80 7.48
CA PRO A 316 -19.10 17.79 6.49
C PRO A 316 -19.85 19.13 6.60
N ALA A 317 -21.13 19.10 7.04
CA ALA A 317 -21.94 20.30 7.19
C ALA A 317 -21.47 21.22 8.33
N SER A 318 -20.82 20.67 9.34
CA SER A 318 -20.26 21.42 10.47
C SER A 318 -18.78 21.74 10.33
N ASP A 319 -18.08 21.16 9.35
CA ASP A 319 -16.66 21.41 9.09
C ASP A 319 -16.46 22.81 8.50
N PRO A 320 -15.83 23.75 9.25
CA PRO A 320 -15.64 25.12 8.78
C PRO A 320 -14.79 25.20 7.51
N PHE A 321 -13.81 24.29 7.38
CA PHE A 321 -12.95 24.23 6.22
C PHE A 321 -13.70 23.74 4.97
N TYR A 322 -14.49 22.70 5.09
CA TYR A 322 -15.30 22.17 4.00
C TYR A 322 -16.34 23.20 3.53
N ARG A 323 -17.07 23.83 4.46
CA ARG A 323 -18.04 24.89 4.15
C ARG A 323 -17.40 26.07 3.45
N ARG A 324 -16.28 26.56 3.94
CA ARG A 324 -15.55 27.69 3.33
C ARG A 324 -15.11 27.38 1.90
N LEU A 325 -14.60 26.20 1.64
CA LEU A 325 -14.14 25.80 0.31
C LEU A 325 -15.28 25.60 -0.68
N ILE A 326 -16.37 24.97 -0.25
CA ILE A 326 -17.56 24.77 -1.10
C ILE A 326 -18.20 26.11 -1.45
N THR A 327 -18.26 27.06 -0.53
CA THR A 327 -18.77 28.42 -0.80
C THR A 327 -17.93 29.11 -1.86
N VAL A 328 -16.60 29.00 -1.79
CA VAL A 328 -15.68 29.59 -2.80
C VAL A 328 -15.85 28.96 -4.18
N LEU A 329 -16.10 27.65 -4.24
CA LEU A 329 -16.32 26.93 -5.50
C LEU A 329 -17.66 27.24 -6.16
N ASN A 330 -18.70 27.41 -5.36
CA ASN A 330 -20.06 27.69 -5.85
C ASN A 330 -20.25 29.15 -6.29
N ASN A 331 -19.37 30.05 -5.85
CA ASN A 331 -19.39 31.48 -6.23
C ASN A 331 -18.50 31.82 -7.45
N LYS A 332 -17.99 30.82 -8.13
CA LYS A 332 -17.26 30.90 -9.41
C LYS A 332 -18.07 30.25 -10.53
#